data_1f9f25d85618f7f18dc0ccffdbc7c507
#
_entry.id   1f9f25d85618f7f18dc0ccffdbc7c507
#
_cell.length_a   1.000
_cell.length_b   1.000
_cell.length_c   1.000
_cell.angle_alpha   90.00
_cell.angle_beta   90.00
_cell.angle_gamma   90.00
#
_symmetry.space_group_name_H-M   'P 1'
#
loop_
_entity.id
_entity.type
_entity.pdbx_description
1 polymer ?
#
loop_
_entity_poly.entity_id
_entity_poly.type
_entity_poly.pdbx_seq_one_letter_code
_entity_poly.pdbx_strand_id
1 'polypeptide(L)'
;MKNQHKKSNQLSLLNIIVIVCYLCLLVGTPISVLNFWTNGENEVLNQLWVIPACTQLLLAAIWWLSREAFPTSATYLRRCFACMTLAYVITFITRIVPTDYTEVSVQTMIAITIYGISGIIAFVASIMISVRLIRHYTGSKHTLGIVIIAGLVTNILCSLVQGIYPIVAEADVQTVKTVHSACTVISTAIFAVTVSYLHTIVKETEAAKLSTGTEETGETA
;
A
#
# COMPACT_ATOMS: atom_id res chain seq x y z
N MET A 1 -30.63 -14.00 -7.06
CA MET A 1 -30.78 -12.72 -6.34
C MET A 1 -29.83 -12.53 -5.15
N LYS A 2 -29.67 -13.46 -4.21
CA LYS A 2 -28.74 -13.30 -3.03
C LYS A 2 -27.28 -12.99 -3.41
N ASN A 3 -26.74 -13.56 -4.49
CA ASN A 3 -25.33 -13.35 -4.91
C ASN A 3 -25.08 -11.96 -5.54
N GLN A 4 -26.07 -11.38 -6.19
CA GLN A 4 -25.93 -10.03 -6.77
C GLN A 4 -25.91 -8.94 -5.69
N HIS A 5 -26.76 -9.08 -4.66
CA HIS A 5 -26.75 -8.16 -3.51
C HIS A 5 -25.40 -8.19 -2.75
N LYS A 6 -24.80 -9.38 -2.56
CA LYS A 6 -23.51 -9.51 -1.88
C LYS A 6 -22.36 -8.86 -2.68
N LYS A 7 -22.37 -8.94 -4.01
CA LYS A 7 -21.36 -8.35 -4.90
C LYS A 7 -21.46 -6.82 -4.99
N SER A 8 -22.69 -6.29 -5.10
CA SER A 8 -22.93 -4.84 -5.08
C SER A 8 -22.39 -4.19 -3.79
N ASN A 9 -22.56 -4.88 -2.65
CA ASN A 9 -22.04 -4.41 -1.36
C ASN A 9 -20.51 -4.42 -1.29
N GLN A 10 -19.82 -5.39 -1.94
CA GLN A 10 -18.36 -5.44 -1.95
C GLN A 10 -17.74 -4.28 -2.76
N LEU A 11 -18.30 -3.95 -3.90
CA LEU A 11 -17.83 -2.82 -4.71
C LEU A 11 -18.07 -1.48 -4.01
N SER A 12 -19.25 -1.32 -3.38
CA SER A 12 -19.56 -0.14 -2.58
C SER A 12 -18.59 0.02 -1.41
N LEU A 13 -18.29 -1.06 -0.69
CA LEU A 13 -17.32 -1.09 0.40
C LEU A 13 -15.91 -0.71 -0.09
N LEU A 14 -15.46 -1.28 -1.20
CA LEU A 14 -14.16 -0.96 -1.79
C LEU A 14 -14.07 0.52 -2.15
N ASN A 15 -15.11 1.10 -2.78
CA ASN A 15 -15.13 2.52 -3.12
C ASN A 15 -14.95 3.40 -1.86
N ILE A 16 -15.64 3.08 -0.77
CA ILE A 16 -15.52 3.80 0.49
C ILE A 16 -14.10 3.66 1.06
N ILE A 17 -13.55 2.46 1.10
CA ILE A 17 -12.20 2.19 1.61
C ILE A 17 -11.16 2.97 0.79
N VAL A 18 -11.30 3.00 -0.54
CA VAL A 18 -10.37 3.73 -1.42
C VAL A 18 -10.46 5.23 -1.20
N ILE A 19 -11.66 5.81 -1.08
CA ILE A 19 -11.85 7.24 -0.78
C ILE A 19 -11.22 7.59 0.56
N VAL A 20 -11.50 6.81 1.61
CA VAL A 20 -10.90 7.03 2.94
C VAL A 20 -9.39 6.88 2.89
N CYS A 21 -8.86 5.91 2.14
CA CYS A 21 -7.43 5.74 1.94
C CYS A 21 -6.78 6.98 1.30
N TYR A 22 -7.40 7.57 0.26
CA TYR A 22 -6.90 8.81 -0.34
C TYR A 22 -6.94 9.99 0.62
N LEU A 23 -8.01 10.12 1.41
CA LEU A 23 -8.07 11.16 2.45
C LEU A 23 -6.97 10.97 3.50
N CYS A 24 -6.74 9.74 3.94
CA CYS A 24 -5.65 9.44 4.87
C CYS A 24 -4.26 9.70 4.26
N LEU A 25 -4.04 9.41 2.98
CA LEU A 25 -2.79 9.75 2.29
C LEU A 25 -2.61 11.27 2.16
N LEU A 26 -3.68 11.98 1.76
CA LEU A 26 -3.66 13.44 1.58
C LEU A 26 -3.36 14.18 2.89
N VAL A 27 -3.93 13.73 4.00
CA VAL A 27 -3.76 14.36 5.32
C VAL A 27 -2.52 13.79 6.04
N GLY A 28 -2.29 12.49 5.96
CA GLY A 28 -1.20 11.81 6.66
C GLY A 28 0.19 12.16 6.14
N THR A 29 0.32 12.46 4.83
CA THR A 29 1.62 12.86 4.26
C THR A 29 2.13 14.19 4.81
N PRO A 30 1.35 15.29 4.78
CA PRO A 30 1.74 16.54 5.44
C PRO A 30 2.04 16.37 6.94
N ILE A 31 1.23 15.59 7.66
CA ILE A 31 1.47 15.31 9.08
C ILE A 31 2.83 14.64 9.28
N SER A 32 3.15 13.61 8.50
CA SER A 32 4.42 12.90 8.58
C SER A 32 5.60 13.81 8.26
N VAL A 33 5.48 14.66 7.24
CA VAL A 33 6.49 15.64 6.87
C VAL A 33 6.68 16.69 7.98
N LEU A 34 5.61 17.28 8.47
CA LEU A 34 5.68 18.29 9.53
C LEU A 34 6.24 17.71 10.83
N ASN A 35 5.85 16.48 11.20
CA ASN A 35 6.39 15.83 12.39
C ASN A 35 7.90 15.59 12.28
N PHE A 36 8.39 15.23 11.08
CA PHE A 36 9.83 15.13 10.82
C PHE A 36 10.54 16.50 10.91
N TRP A 37 9.92 17.57 10.41
CA TRP A 37 10.46 18.92 10.50
C TRP A 37 10.54 19.46 11.94
N THR A 38 9.58 19.11 12.78
CA THR A 38 9.54 19.51 14.20
C THR A 38 10.32 18.56 15.12
N ASN A 39 11.05 17.57 14.58
CA ASN A 39 11.74 16.50 15.33
C ASN A 39 10.84 15.74 16.32
N GLY A 40 9.53 15.69 16.05
CA GLY A 40 8.57 15.05 16.95
C GLY A 40 8.24 15.86 18.23
N GLU A 41 8.67 17.11 18.33
CA GLU A 41 8.42 17.95 19.53
C GLU A 41 7.00 18.49 19.61
N ASN A 42 6.23 18.40 18.50
CA ASN A 42 4.86 18.91 18.47
C ASN A 42 3.87 17.83 18.94
N GLU A 43 3.34 18.00 20.16
CA GLU A 43 2.39 17.07 20.76
C GLU A 43 1.13 16.83 19.92
N VAL A 44 0.61 17.86 19.25
CA VAL A 44 -0.57 17.74 18.39
C VAL A 44 -0.28 16.84 17.18
N LEU A 45 0.87 17.05 16.52
CA LEU A 45 1.29 16.20 15.41
C LEU A 45 1.57 14.77 15.86
N ASN A 46 2.12 14.59 17.06
CA ASN A 46 2.33 13.28 17.64
C ASN A 46 1.02 12.55 17.92
N GLN A 47 -0.05 13.23 18.33
CA GLN A 47 -1.37 12.59 18.49
C GLN A 47 -2.00 12.17 17.17
N LEU A 48 -1.65 12.84 16.07
CA LEU A 48 -2.18 12.54 14.73
C LEU A 48 -1.45 11.37 14.01
N TRP A 49 -0.46 10.74 14.66
CA TRP A 49 0.24 9.56 14.10
C TRP A 49 -0.69 8.40 13.71
N VAL A 50 -1.87 8.34 14.31
CA VAL A 50 -2.91 7.35 14.01
C VAL A 50 -3.33 7.41 12.53
N ILE A 51 -3.34 8.59 11.90
CA ILE A 51 -3.76 8.75 10.50
C ILE A 51 -2.83 7.99 9.53
N PRO A 52 -1.49 8.22 9.54
CA PRO A 52 -0.58 7.41 8.74
C PRO A 52 -0.61 5.91 9.08
N ALA A 53 -0.87 5.55 10.35
CA ALA A 53 -1.01 4.15 10.74
C ALA A 53 -2.27 3.51 10.14
N CYS A 54 -3.43 4.18 10.20
CA CYS A 54 -4.67 3.71 9.60
C CYS A 54 -4.53 3.50 8.08
N THR A 55 -3.71 4.29 7.40
CA THR A 55 -3.43 4.10 5.97
C THR A 55 -2.90 2.69 5.68
N GLN A 56 -2.07 2.13 6.55
CA GLN A 56 -1.54 0.75 6.38
C GLN A 56 -2.65 -0.30 6.44
N LEU A 57 -3.61 -0.13 7.36
CA LEU A 57 -4.76 -1.03 7.48
C LEU A 57 -5.69 -0.94 6.27
N LEU A 58 -5.92 0.28 5.77
CA LEU A 58 -6.71 0.50 4.55
C LEU A 58 -6.04 -0.12 3.32
N LEU A 59 -4.73 0.02 3.19
CA LEU A 59 -3.94 -0.65 2.14
C LEU A 59 -4.05 -2.17 2.25
N ALA A 60 -3.95 -2.74 3.45
CA ALA A 60 -4.16 -4.17 3.67
C ALA A 60 -5.54 -4.61 3.16
N ALA A 61 -6.60 -3.86 3.49
CA ALA A 61 -7.95 -4.16 3.02
C ALA A 61 -8.07 -4.06 1.49
N ILE A 62 -7.47 -3.05 0.85
CA ILE A 62 -7.46 -2.90 -0.61
C ILE A 62 -6.74 -4.08 -1.28
N TRP A 63 -5.57 -4.49 -0.78
CA TRP A 63 -4.84 -5.65 -1.29
C TRP A 63 -5.65 -6.94 -1.14
N TRP A 64 -6.30 -7.13 0.01
CA TRP A 64 -7.16 -8.29 0.25
C TRP A 64 -8.35 -8.35 -0.71
N LEU A 65 -9.07 -7.25 -0.89
CA LEU A 65 -10.22 -7.17 -1.80
C LEU A 65 -9.79 -7.34 -3.25
N SER A 66 -8.66 -6.77 -3.64
CA SER A 66 -8.11 -6.89 -5.00
C SER A 66 -7.71 -8.31 -5.37
N ARG A 67 -7.39 -9.16 -4.39
CA ARG A 67 -7.15 -10.60 -4.58
C ARG A 67 -8.33 -11.29 -5.26
N GLU A 68 -9.56 -10.88 -4.96
CA GLU A 68 -10.77 -11.49 -5.51
C GLU A 68 -11.03 -11.11 -6.99
N ALA A 69 -10.32 -10.13 -7.53
CA ALA A 69 -10.33 -9.79 -8.95
C ALA A 69 -9.57 -10.80 -9.84
N PHE A 70 -8.87 -11.75 -9.23
CA PHE A 70 -8.14 -12.79 -9.94
C PHE A 70 -8.84 -14.14 -9.82
N PRO A 71 -8.84 -14.97 -10.89
CA PRO A 71 -9.50 -16.25 -10.89
C PRO A 71 -8.93 -17.19 -9.82
N THR A 72 -9.74 -18.12 -9.31
CA THR A 72 -9.33 -19.09 -8.29
C THR A 72 -8.17 -19.98 -8.75
N SER A 73 -8.04 -20.23 -10.06
CA SER A 73 -6.92 -20.94 -10.68
C SER A 73 -5.58 -20.21 -10.55
N ALA A 74 -5.59 -18.88 -10.40
CA ALA A 74 -4.38 -18.08 -10.17
C ALA A 74 -3.91 -18.14 -8.71
N THR A 75 -3.83 -19.33 -8.12
CA THR A 75 -3.55 -19.57 -6.70
C THR A 75 -2.27 -18.88 -6.24
N TYR A 76 -1.21 -18.94 -7.05
CA TYR A 76 0.07 -18.32 -6.73
C TYR A 76 -0.06 -16.79 -6.56
N LEU A 77 -0.69 -16.13 -7.54
CA LEU A 77 -0.87 -14.68 -7.50
C LEU A 77 -1.74 -14.26 -6.30
N ARG A 78 -2.83 -15.01 -6.06
CA ARG A 78 -3.70 -14.77 -4.89
C ARG A 78 -2.96 -14.93 -3.55
N ARG A 79 -1.98 -15.85 -3.45
CA ARG A 79 -1.12 -15.99 -2.28
C ARG A 79 -0.20 -14.78 -2.11
N CYS A 80 0.40 -14.27 -3.19
CA CYS A 80 1.23 -13.07 -3.13
C CYS A 80 0.44 -11.84 -2.66
N PHE A 81 -0.81 -11.68 -3.11
CA PHE A 81 -1.71 -10.63 -2.60
C PHE A 81 -2.00 -10.80 -1.11
N ALA A 82 -2.21 -12.03 -0.64
CA ALA A 82 -2.38 -12.31 0.79
C ALA A 82 -1.11 -11.99 1.61
N CYS A 83 0.08 -12.26 1.07
CA CYS A 83 1.35 -11.87 1.69
C CYS A 83 1.48 -10.35 1.80
N MET A 84 1.09 -9.60 0.77
CA MET A 84 1.04 -8.13 0.83
C MET A 84 0.10 -7.64 1.93
N THR A 85 -1.12 -8.20 1.99
CA THR A 85 -2.08 -7.89 3.06
C THR A 85 -1.47 -8.13 4.44
N LEU A 86 -0.85 -9.29 4.65
CA LEU A 86 -0.23 -9.65 5.92
C LEU A 86 0.91 -8.67 6.27
N ALA A 87 1.76 -8.31 5.31
CA ALA A 87 2.85 -7.37 5.54
C ALA A 87 2.33 -5.98 5.98
N TYR A 88 1.27 -5.47 5.37
CA TYR A 88 0.66 -4.21 5.78
C TYR A 88 -0.01 -4.29 7.16
N VAL A 89 -0.65 -5.41 7.50
CA VAL A 89 -1.21 -5.63 8.85
C VAL A 89 -0.11 -5.66 9.90
N ILE A 90 0.99 -6.36 9.64
CA ILE A 90 2.15 -6.40 10.54
C ILE A 90 2.73 -5.00 10.70
N THR A 91 2.92 -4.26 9.62
CA THR A 91 3.41 -2.87 9.66
C THR A 91 2.49 -1.97 10.48
N PHE A 92 1.17 -2.13 10.36
CA PHE A 92 0.20 -1.41 11.20
C PHE A 92 0.37 -1.76 12.68
N ILE A 93 0.46 -3.04 13.03
CA ILE A 93 0.63 -3.50 14.41
C ILE A 93 1.94 -2.95 15.00
N THR A 94 3.05 -3.01 14.26
CA THR A 94 4.34 -2.49 14.74
C THR A 94 4.34 -0.97 14.95
N ARG A 95 3.48 -0.24 14.26
CA ARG A 95 3.31 1.20 14.46
C ARG A 95 2.45 1.58 15.65
N ILE A 96 1.51 0.70 16.05
CA ILE A 96 0.64 0.94 17.23
C ILE A 96 1.34 0.60 18.53
N VAL A 97 2.25 -0.37 18.53
CA VAL A 97 3.01 -0.73 19.71
C VAL A 97 3.95 0.43 20.05
N PRO A 98 3.78 1.09 21.22
CA PRO A 98 4.67 2.17 21.59
C PRO A 98 6.08 1.60 21.79
N THR A 99 6.99 2.04 20.96
CA THR A 99 8.41 1.67 21.03
C THR A 99 9.20 2.94 21.29
N ASP A 100 9.95 2.95 22.36
CA ASP A 100 10.92 4.00 22.61
C ASP A 100 12.19 3.67 21.80
N TYR A 101 12.38 4.40 20.71
CA TYR A 101 13.55 4.24 19.85
C TYR A 101 14.81 4.92 20.39
N THR A 102 14.70 5.67 21.49
CA THR A 102 15.84 6.30 22.14
C THR A 102 16.61 5.32 23.04
N GLU A 103 15.92 4.27 23.52
CA GLU A 103 16.52 3.21 24.31
C GLU A 103 16.57 1.89 23.53
N VAL A 104 17.73 1.22 23.54
CA VAL A 104 17.91 -0.10 22.93
C VAL A 104 17.32 -1.16 23.87
N SER A 105 16.00 -1.24 23.93
CA SER A 105 15.29 -2.28 24.67
C SER A 105 15.08 -3.54 23.81
N VAL A 106 14.89 -4.68 24.46
CA VAL A 106 14.54 -5.94 23.77
C VAL A 106 13.24 -5.77 22.96
N GLN A 107 12.29 -5.02 23.49
CA GLN A 107 11.02 -4.70 22.81
C GLN A 107 11.24 -3.90 21.52
N THR A 108 12.11 -2.89 21.55
CA THR A 108 12.50 -2.08 20.39
C THR A 108 13.18 -2.96 19.33
N MET A 109 14.10 -3.84 19.73
CA MET A 109 14.78 -4.76 18.80
C MET A 109 13.80 -5.73 18.13
N ILE A 110 12.85 -6.29 18.89
CA ILE A 110 11.80 -7.17 18.35
C ILE A 110 10.93 -6.41 17.34
N ALA A 111 10.48 -5.20 17.67
CA ALA A 111 9.65 -4.38 16.78
C ALA A 111 10.37 -4.06 15.46
N ILE A 112 11.64 -3.64 15.51
CA ILE A 112 12.48 -3.37 14.33
C ILE A 112 12.65 -4.65 13.49
N THR A 113 12.91 -5.78 14.14
CA THR A 113 13.08 -7.07 13.44
C THR A 113 11.80 -7.47 12.71
N ILE A 114 10.65 -7.41 13.39
CA ILE A 114 9.34 -7.74 12.79
C ILE A 114 9.02 -6.79 11.63
N TYR A 115 9.27 -5.49 11.80
CA TYR A 115 9.10 -4.49 10.74
C TYR A 115 10.00 -4.80 9.53
N GLY A 116 11.28 -5.12 9.76
CA GLY A 116 12.21 -5.50 8.71
C GLY A 116 11.79 -6.76 7.95
N ILE A 117 11.35 -7.80 8.66
CA ILE A 117 10.83 -9.04 8.04
C ILE A 117 9.58 -8.73 7.20
N SER A 118 8.64 -7.92 7.71
CA SER A 118 7.43 -7.54 6.95
C SER A 118 7.78 -6.77 5.67
N GLY A 119 8.79 -5.90 5.73
CA GLY A 119 9.32 -5.19 4.56
C GLY A 119 9.90 -6.13 3.51
N ILE A 120 10.67 -7.14 3.91
CA ILE A 120 11.21 -8.15 3.00
C ILE A 120 10.08 -8.96 2.35
N ILE A 121 9.07 -9.38 3.13
CA ILE A 121 7.90 -10.10 2.60
C ILE A 121 7.17 -9.25 1.57
N ALA A 122 6.89 -7.98 1.87
CA ALA A 122 6.24 -7.05 0.95
C ALA A 122 7.06 -6.84 -0.33
N PHE A 123 8.38 -6.68 -0.21
CA PHE A 123 9.29 -6.51 -1.33
C PHE A 123 9.27 -7.72 -2.27
N VAL A 124 9.46 -8.92 -1.74
CA VAL A 124 9.44 -10.17 -2.52
C VAL A 124 8.06 -10.37 -3.16
N ALA A 125 6.97 -10.21 -2.41
CA ALA A 125 5.61 -10.36 -2.93
C ALA A 125 5.33 -9.36 -4.06
N SER A 126 5.78 -8.11 -3.94
CA SER A 126 5.64 -7.09 -4.98
C SER A 126 6.36 -7.46 -6.27
N ILE A 127 7.59 -7.96 -6.21
CA ILE A 127 8.32 -8.45 -7.39
C ILE A 127 7.55 -9.61 -8.04
N MET A 128 7.11 -10.58 -7.25
CA MET A 128 6.41 -11.78 -7.74
C MET A 128 5.08 -11.41 -8.39
N ILE A 129 4.29 -10.51 -7.79
CA ILE A 129 3.06 -9.97 -8.37
C ILE A 129 3.36 -9.28 -9.69
N SER A 130 4.32 -8.36 -9.71
CA SER A 130 4.65 -7.56 -10.90
C SER A 130 5.09 -8.42 -12.07
N VAL A 131 6.04 -9.32 -11.86
CA VAL A 131 6.53 -10.22 -12.91
C VAL A 131 5.38 -11.07 -13.48
N ARG A 132 4.49 -11.55 -12.61
CA ARG A 132 3.34 -12.35 -13.04
C ARG A 132 2.33 -11.53 -13.82
N LEU A 133 2.02 -10.31 -13.36
CA LEU A 133 1.09 -9.41 -14.03
C LEU A 133 1.61 -8.99 -15.41
N ILE A 134 2.89 -8.62 -15.51
CA ILE A 134 3.51 -8.20 -16.78
C ILE A 134 3.56 -9.35 -17.79
N ARG A 135 3.84 -10.58 -17.35
CA ARG A 135 4.03 -11.72 -18.25
C ARG A 135 2.72 -12.38 -18.73
N HIS A 136 1.66 -12.32 -17.93
CA HIS A 136 0.47 -13.14 -18.17
C HIS A 136 -0.83 -12.37 -18.30
N TYR A 137 -0.79 -11.04 -18.16
CA TYR A 137 -1.99 -10.21 -18.25
C TYR A 137 -1.76 -9.03 -19.21
N THR A 138 -2.86 -8.43 -19.65
CA THR A 138 -2.89 -7.24 -20.51
C THR A 138 -3.74 -6.15 -19.86
N GLY A 139 -3.77 -4.94 -20.43
CA GLY A 139 -4.58 -3.83 -19.95
C GLY A 139 -4.19 -3.36 -18.54
N SER A 140 -5.16 -3.02 -17.73
CA SER A 140 -4.96 -2.44 -16.39
C SER A 140 -4.14 -3.35 -15.45
N LYS A 141 -4.27 -4.67 -15.59
CA LYS A 141 -3.50 -5.65 -14.79
C LYS A 141 -2.02 -5.63 -15.14
N HIS A 142 -1.68 -5.56 -16.44
CA HIS A 142 -0.30 -5.40 -16.90
C HIS A 142 0.31 -4.08 -16.41
N THR A 143 -0.44 -2.98 -16.56
CA THR A 143 0.00 -1.66 -16.10
C THR A 143 0.21 -1.61 -14.60
N LEU A 144 -0.65 -2.26 -13.79
CA LEU A 144 -0.40 -2.40 -12.35
C LEU A 144 0.95 -3.06 -12.06
N GLY A 145 1.31 -4.11 -12.80
CA GLY A 145 2.62 -4.75 -12.65
C GLY A 145 3.78 -3.78 -12.88
N ILE A 146 3.70 -2.93 -13.92
CA ILE A 146 4.70 -1.89 -14.19
C ILE A 146 4.74 -0.86 -13.07
N VAL A 147 3.59 -0.37 -12.60
CA VAL A 147 3.48 0.63 -11.52
C VAL A 147 4.11 0.11 -10.22
N ILE A 148 3.88 -1.17 -9.87
CA ILE A 148 4.49 -1.76 -8.68
C ILE A 148 6.02 -1.82 -8.81
N ILE A 149 6.58 -2.23 -9.96
CA ILE A 149 8.03 -2.24 -10.17
C ILE A 149 8.59 -0.83 -10.12
N ALA A 150 7.96 0.13 -10.80
CA ALA A 150 8.38 1.52 -10.77
C ALA A 150 8.39 2.05 -9.33
N GLY A 151 7.35 1.71 -8.55
CA GLY A 151 7.26 2.05 -7.12
C GLY A 151 8.39 1.44 -6.29
N LEU A 152 8.72 0.17 -6.52
CA LEU A 152 9.84 -0.49 -5.83
C LEU A 152 11.17 0.19 -6.14
N VAL A 153 11.46 0.45 -7.43
CA VAL A 153 12.69 1.12 -7.85
C VAL A 153 12.78 2.52 -7.23
N THR A 154 11.69 3.29 -7.28
CA THR A 154 11.66 4.62 -6.69
C THR A 154 11.86 4.59 -5.18
N ASN A 155 11.23 3.66 -4.46
CA ASN A 155 11.42 3.52 -3.02
C ASN A 155 12.85 3.13 -2.65
N ILE A 156 13.51 2.26 -3.44
CA ILE A 156 14.92 1.92 -3.24
C ILE A 156 15.79 3.16 -3.46
N LEU A 157 15.57 3.90 -4.56
CA LEU A 157 16.31 5.12 -4.85
C LEU A 157 16.11 6.18 -3.76
N CYS A 158 14.88 6.40 -3.31
CA CYS A 158 14.59 7.31 -2.19
C CYS A 158 15.33 6.87 -0.91
N SER A 159 15.32 5.58 -0.58
CA SER A 159 16.03 5.06 0.60
C SER A 159 17.54 5.23 0.49
N LEU A 160 18.12 4.99 -0.69
CA LEU A 160 19.55 5.21 -0.94
C LEU A 160 19.90 6.70 -0.81
N VAL A 161 19.10 7.58 -1.42
CA VAL A 161 19.31 9.04 -1.32
C VAL A 161 19.20 9.49 0.13
N GLN A 162 18.19 9.07 0.87
CA GLN A 162 18.02 9.43 2.30
C GLN A 162 19.17 8.91 3.18
N GLY A 163 19.70 7.73 2.89
CA GLY A 163 20.76 7.12 3.70
C GLY A 163 22.17 7.59 3.33
N ILE A 164 22.48 7.77 2.05
CA ILE A 164 23.84 8.05 1.57
C ILE A 164 24.10 9.56 1.42
N TYR A 165 23.13 10.30 0.91
CA TYR A 165 23.28 11.72 0.60
C TYR A 165 23.75 12.56 1.81
N PRO A 166 23.20 12.44 3.02
CA PRO A 166 23.66 13.18 4.18
C PRO A 166 25.12 12.97 4.50
N ILE A 167 25.64 11.77 4.25
CA ILE A 167 27.02 11.36 4.57
C ILE A 167 27.99 11.89 3.52
N VAL A 168 27.66 11.71 2.24
CA VAL A 168 28.57 12.04 1.12
C VAL A 168 28.62 13.53 0.84
N ALA A 169 27.48 14.22 0.99
CA ALA A 169 27.37 15.65 0.69
C ALA A 169 27.65 16.56 1.90
N GLU A 170 27.97 15.99 3.09
CA GLU A 170 28.07 16.75 4.35
C GLU A 170 26.89 17.72 4.52
N ALA A 171 25.70 17.25 4.15
CA ALA A 171 24.50 18.06 4.00
C ALA A 171 24.04 18.63 5.34
N ASP A 172 23.65 19.90 5.36
CA ASP A 172 23.04 20.51 6.53
C ASP A 172 21.67 19.85 6.85
N VAL A 173 21.22 20.04 8.09
CA VAL A 173 19.98 19.45 8.61
C VAL A 173 18.75 19.86 7.77
N GLN A 174 18.73 21.09 7.25
CA GLN A 174 17.60 21.59 6.48
C GLN A 174 17.53 20.89 5.10
N THR A 175 18.67 20.68 4.47
CA THR A 175 18.74 19.92 3.19
C THR A 175 18.32 18.48 3.39
N VAL A 176 18.76 17.81 4.48
CA VAL A 176 18.34 16.44 4.80
C VAL A 176 16.82 16.37 5.00
N LYS A 177 16.21 17.32 5.72
CA LYS A 177 14.76 17.40 5.93
C LYS A 177 14.02 17.62 4.61
N THR A 178 14.55 18.45 3.72
CA THR A 178 13.95 18.70 2.40
C THR A 178 13.96 17.43 1.54
N VAL A 179 15.09 16.74 1.46
CA VAL A 179 15.24 15.48 0.71
C VAL A 179 14.30 14.42 1.25
N HIS A 180 14.23 14.24 2.57
CA HIS A 180 13.30 13.30 3.19
C HIS A 180 11.85 13.62 2.84
N SER A 181 11.46 14.89 2.91
CA SER A 181 10.10 15.34 2.58
C SER A 181 9.76 15.08 1.12
N ALA A 182 10.66 15.37 0.20
CA ALA A 182 10.49 15.09 -1.23
C ALA A 182 10.29 13.58 -1.48
N CYS A 183 11.14 12.74 -0.89
CA CYS A 183 11.02 11.28 -1.01
C CYS A 183 9.69 10.75 -0.43
N THR A 184 9.24 11.31 0.69
CA THR A 184 7.95 10.96 1.31
C THR A 184 6.78 11.28 0.38
N VAL A 185 6.77 12.47 -0.22
CA VAL A 185 5.74 12.89 -1.19
C VAL A 185 5.74 12.01 -2.43
N ILE A 186 6.91 11.72 -3.00
CA ILE A 186 7.05 10.85 -4.18
C ILE A 186 6.53 9.45 -3.87
N SER A 187 6.93 8.86 -2.74
CA SER A 187 6.46 7.53 -2.33
C SER A 187 4.93 7.50 -2.14
N THR A 188 4.36 8.54 -1.52
CA THR A 188 2.90 8.67 -1.36
C THR A 188 2.18 8.76 -2.71
N ALA A 189 2.70 9.53 -3.66
CA ALA A 189 2.12 9.63 -5.00
C ALA A 189 2.09 8.27 -5.71
N ILE A 190 3.16 7.48 -5.61
CA ILE A 190 3.22 6.12 -6.17
C ILE A 190 2.21 5.20 -5.49
N PHE A 191 2.06 5.27 -4.17
CA PHE A 191 1.03 4.52 -3.47
C PHE A 191 -0.38 4.89 -3.95
N ALA A 192 -0.67 6.18 -4.12
CA ALA A 192 -1.95 6.64 -4.64
C ALA A 192 -2.24 6.07 -6.05
N VAL A 193 -1.24 6.09 -6.94
CA VAL A 193 -1.34 5.48 -8.28
C VAL A 193 -1.58 3.97 -8.19
N THR A 194 -0.86 3.26 -7.32
CA THR A 194 -1.05 1.82 -7.11
C THR A 194 -2.47 1.51 -6.64
N VAL A 195 -3.00 2.27 -5.69
CA VAL A 195 -4.39 2.15 -5.19
C VAL A 195 -5.39 2.38 -6.31
N SER A 196 -5.16 3.39 -7.18
CA SER A 196 -6.01 3.65 -8.36
C SER A 196 -6.10 2.44 -9.28
N TYR A 197 -4.98 1.81 -9.61
CA TYR A 197 -4.97 0.63 -10.48
C TYR A 197 -5.60 -0.60 -9.81
N LEU A 198 -5.35 -0.83 -8.52
CA LEU A 198 -6.02 -1.91 -7.77
C LEU A 198 -7.55 -1.72 -7.79
N HIS A 199 -8.03 -0.50 -7.58
CA HIS A 199 -9.45 -0.16 -7.65
C HIS A 199 -10.03 -0.40 -9.06
N THR A 200 -9.32 0.07 -10.10
CA THR A 200 -9.73 -0.10 -11.51
C THR A 200 -9.88 -1.58 -11.88
N ILE A 201 -8.91 -2.42 -11.50
CA ILE A 201 -8.93 -3.86 -11.78
C ILE A 201 -10.14 -4.55 -11.15
N VAL A 202 -10.49 -4.17 -9.91
CA VAL A 202 -11.68 -4.75 -9.25
C VAL A 202 -12.93 -4.32 -9.98
N LYS A 203 -13.06 -3.02 -10.35
CA LYS A 203 -14.21 -2.50 -11.12
C LYS A 203 -14.37 -3.20 -12.47
N GLU A 204 -13.29 -3.33 -13.25
CA GLU A 204 -13.30 -4.02 -14.55
C GLU A 204 -13.73 -5.48 -14.40
N THR A 205 -13.23 -6.16 -13.38
CA THR A 205 -13.55 -7.56 -13.12
C THR A 205 -15.01 -7.74 -12.72
N GLU A 206 -15.57 -6.84 -11.91
CA GLU A 206 -16.99 -6.89 -11.53
C GLU A 206 -17.90 -6.53 -12.71
N ALA A 207 -17.53 -5.55 -13.54
CA ALA A 207 -18.26 -5.22 -14.76
C ALA A 207 -18.31 -6.40 -15.74
N ALA A 208 -17.17 -7.10 -15.93
CA ALA A 208 -17.12 -8.28 -16.79
C ALA A 208 -17.99 -9.43 -16.27
N LYS A 209 -18.08 -9.64 -14.95
CA LYS A 209 -18.96 -10.67 -14.35
C LYS A 209 -20.44 -10.35 -14.49
N LEU A 210 -20.80 -9.05 -14.56
CA LEU A 210 -22.18 -8.61 -14.76
C LEU A 210 -22.62 -8.83 -16.21
N SER A 211 -21.76 -8.56 -17.21
CA SER A 211 -22.07 -8.78 -18.63
C SER A 211 -22.26 -10.26 -18.97
N THR A 212 -21.41 -11.15 -18.45
CA THR A 212 -21.55 -12.60 -18.69
C THR A 212 -22.75 -13.24 -17.99
N GLY A 213 -23.19 -12.69 -16.85
CA GLY A 213 -24.38 -13.20 -16.14
C GLY A 213 -25.72 -12.79 -16.78
N THR A 214 -25.72 -11.81 -17.71
CA THR A 214 -26.92 -11.37 -18.41
C THR A 214 -27.19 -12.21 -19.67
N GLU A 215 -26.17 -12.80 -20.28
CA GLU A 215 -26.29 -13.66 -21.45
C GLU A 215 -26.89 -15.04 -21.10
N GLU A 216 -26.60 -15.61 -19.94
CA GLU A 216 -27.14 -16.91 -19.50
C GLU A 216 -28.65 -16.87 -19.16
N THR A 217 -29.23 -15.68 -18.88
CA THR A 217 -30.66 -15.53 -18.57
C THR A 217 -31.52 -15.18 -19.78
N GLY A 218 -30.92 -14.89 -20.93
CA GLY A 218 -31.61 -14.51 -22.16
C GLY A 218 -31.96 -15.67 -23.11
N GLU A 219 -31.40 -16.86 -22.89
CA GLU A 219 -31.53 -18.02 -23.80
C GLU A 219 -32.65 -19.02 -23.38
N THR A 220 -33.44 -18.72 -22.36
CA THR A 220 -34.55 -19.55 -21.88
C THR A 220 -35.89 -18.80 -21.91
N ALA A 221 -36.21 -18.12 -23.02
CA ALA A 221 -37.53 -17.55 -23.25
C ALA A 221 -38.08 -17.98 -24.61
#